data_1eca6f2a47ca6cc3e4eed0b6993fd53d
#
_entry.id   1eca6f2a47ca6cc3e4eed0b6993fd53d
#
_cell.length_a   1.000
_cell.length_b   1.000
_cell.length_c   1.000
_cell.angle_alpha   90.00
_cell.angle_beta   90.00
_cell.angle_gamma   90.00
#
_symmetry.space_group_name_H-M   'P 1'
#
loop_
_entity.id
_entity.type
_entity.pdbx_description
1 polymer ?
#
loop_
_entity_poly.entity_id
_entity_poly.type
_entity_poly.pdbx_seq_one_letter_code
_entity_poly.pdbx_strand_id
1 'polypeptide(L)'
;MAVSHVLSKIEPFFAITIQNLGRLDSKLISEDARFCSLSLDGRSTIEESAKLTDQILYSYLWILGLYELVRTFDKRCGSLPEFLSVVLKSKVKALKHKIERLRIPLAKMEPSERHKNTDYPIAYPAIHKELGVSWQVAKDIYISRRELSDETLSLFEEINGSSLA
;
A
#
# COMPACT_ATOMS: atom_id res chain seq x y z
N MET A 1 -6.62 -5.99 -15.38
CA MET A 1 -7.82 -6.86 -15.52
C MET A 1 -7.53 -8.34 -15.26
N ALA A 2 -6.39 -8.90 -15.67
CA ALA A 2 -6.06 -10.32 -15.45
C ALA A 2 -5.96 -10.73 -13.97
N VAL A 3 -5.30 -9.92 -13.13
CA VAL A 3 -5.12 -10.19 -11.68
C VAL A 3 -6.44 -10.30 -10.94
N SER A 4 -7.43 -9.48 -11.26
CA SER A 4 -8.73 -9.50 -10.60
C SER A 4 -9.52 -10.79 -10.85
N HIS A 5 -9.29 -11.47 -11.99
CA HIS A 5 -9.99 -12.70 -12.33
C HIS A 5 -9.54 -13.90 -11.48
N VAL A 6 -8.24 -14.05 -11.23
CA VAL A 6 -7.73 -15.14 -10.38
C VAL A 6 -8.16 -14.94 -8.93
N LEU A 7 -8.07 -13.73 -8.41
CA LEU A 7 -8.44 -13.43 -7.04
C LEU A 7 -9.96 -13.47 -6.81
N SER A 8 -10.78 -13.21 -7.83
CA SER A 8 -12.25 -13.36 -7.74
C SER A 8 -12.71 -14.81 -7.56
N LYS A 9 -11.87 -15.81 -7.91
CA LYS A 9 -12.15 -17.23 -7.62
C LYS A 9 -12.11 -17.53 -6.12
N ILE A 10 -11.36 -16.75 -5.35
CA ILE A 10 -11.27 -16.88 -3.88
C ILE A 10 -12.42 -16.13 -3.21
N GLU A 11 -12.67 -14.91 -3.66
CA GLU A 11 -13.71 -14.03 -3.15
C GLU A 11 -14.13 -13.05 -4.26
N PRO A 12 -15.39 -13.12 -4.75
CA PRO A 12 -15.87 -12.26 -5.84
C PRO A 12 -15.67 -10.76 -5.61
N PHE A 13 -15.81 -10.31 -4.35
CA PHE A 13 -15.62 -8.91 -4.00
C PHE A 13 -14.17 -8.41 -4.09
N PHE A 14 -13.18 -9.29 -4.15
CA PHE A 14 -11.80 -8.89 -4.40
C PHE A 14 -11.63 -8.15 -5.73
N ALA A 15 -12.33 -8.58 -6.78
CA ALA A 15 -12.23 -7.93 -8.08
C ALA A 15 -12.60 -6.43 -8.00
N ILE A 16 -13.70 -6.11 -7.34
CA ILE A 16 -14.19 -4.73 -7.17
C ILE A 16 -13.21 -3.92 -6.31
N THR A 17 -12.76 -4.50 -5.18
CA THR A 17 -11.83 -3.83 -4.28
C THR A 17 -10.50 -3.54 -4.96
N ILE A 18 -9.93 -4.51 -5.69
CA ILE A 18 -8.67 -4.34 -6.44
C ILE A 18 -8.81 -3.26 -7.51
N GLN A 19 -9.92 -3.26 -8.27
CA GLN A 19 -10.15 -2.24 -9.29
C GLN A 19 -10.26 -0.84 -8.69
N ASN A 20 -10.97 -0.69 -7.57
CA ASN A 20 -11.13 0.61 -6.92
C ASN A 20 -9.81 1.10 -6.31
N LEU A 21 -9.06 0.22 -5.63
CA LEU A 21 -7.73 0.56 -5.11
C LEU A 21 -6.76 0.90 -6.26
N GLY A 22 -6.77 0.15 -7.36
CA GLY A 22 -5.94 0.43 -8.53
C GLY A 22 -6.28 1.76 -9.21
N ARG A 23 -7.56 2.14 -9.31
CA ARG A 23 -7.98 3.46 -9.83
C ARG A 23 -7.49 4.60 -8.94
N LEU A 24 -7.67 4.46 -7.62
CA LEU A 24 -7.20 5.45 -6.67
C LEU A 24 -5.67 5.56 -6.72
N ASP A 25 -4.97 4.43 -6.76
CA ASP A 25 -3.52 4.37 -6.86
C ASP A 25 -2.99 5.08 -8.10
N SER A 26 -3.55 4.79 -9.28
CA SER A 26 -3.17 5.46 -10.54
C SER A 26 -3.32 6.98 -10.45
N LYS A 27 -4.40 7.47 -9.83
CA LYS A 27 -4.59 8.90 -9.58
C LYS A 27 -3.51 9.45 -8.65
N LEU A 28 -3.25 8.78 -7.52
CA LEU A 28 -2.26 9.21 -6.55
C LEU A 28 -0.84 9.22 -7.12
N ILE A 29 -0.49 8.25 -7.96
CA ILE A 29 0.80 8.22 -8.69
C ILE A 29 0.95 9.46 -9.59
N SER A 30 -0.10 9.80 -10.33
CA SER A 30 -0.10 10.97 -11.20
C SER A 30 0.05 12.27 -10.41
N GLU A 31 -0.64 12.39 -9.28
CA GLU A 31 -0.52 13.56 -8.40
C GLU A 31 0.85 13.65 -7.72
N ASP A 32 1.42 12.52 -7.27
CA ASP A 32 2.79 12.46 -6.74
C ASP A 32 3.81 12.97 -7.79
N ALA A 33 3.72 12.47 -9.01
CA ALA A 33 4.61 12.88 -10.10
C ALA A 33 4.45 14.37 -10.43
N ARG A 34 3.21 14.86 -10.49
CA ARG A 34 2.91 16.28 -10.69
C ARG A 34 3.53 17.14 -9.59
N PHE A 35 3.26 16.81 -8.32
CA PHE A 35 3.79 17.58 -7.18
C PHE A 35 5.31 17.58 -7.14
N CYS A 36 5.95 16.43 -7.39
CA CYS A 36 7.40 16.30 -7.42
C CYS A 36 8.06 17.09 -8.56
N SER A 37 7.34 17.34 -9.66
CA SER A 37 7.83 18.15 -10.80
C SER A 37 7.77 19.66 -10.57
N LEU A 38 7.03 20.13 -9.56
CA LEU A 38 6.91 21.56 -9.27
C LEU A 38 8.22 22.12 -8.69
N SER A 39 8.50 23.40 -9.00
CA SER A 39 9.55 24.17 -8.33
C SER A 39 9.24 24.36 -6.85
N LEU A 40 10.22 24.76 -6.05
CA LEU A 40 10.01 25.04 -4.63
C LEU A 40 8.93 26.11 -4.41
N ASP A 41 8.97 27.20 -5.18
CA ASP A 41 7.96 28.26 -5.10
C ASP A 41 6.57 27.75 -5.50
N GLY A 42 6.50 26.89 -6.54
CA GLY A 42 5.25 26.27 -6.97
C GLY A 42 4.63 25.40 -5.87
N ARG A 43 5.43 24.66 -5.12
CA ARG A 43 4.96 23.81 -4.01
C ARG A 43 4.47 24.60 -2.80
N SER A 44 4.92 25.85 -2.64
CA SER A 44 4.65 26.70 -1.48
C SER A 44 3.34 27.48 -1.58
N THR A 45 2.56 27.29 -2.64
CA THR A 45 1.27 27.97 -2.78
C THR A 45 0.20 27.34 -1.86
N ILE A 46 -0.78 28.14 -1.43
CA ILE A 46 -1.91 27.67 -0.60
C ILE A 46 -2.68 26.57 -1.33
N GLU A 47 -2.88 26.73 -2.65
CA GLU A 47 -3.58 25.75 -3.45
C GLU A 47 -2.85 24.40 -3.50
N GLU A 48 -1.54 24.38 -3.71
CA GLU A 48 -0.76 23.15 -3.74
C GLU A 48 -0.64 22.52 -2.35
N SER A 49 -0.60 23.32 -1.29
CA SER A 49 -0.64 22.81 0.09
C SER A 49 -1.97 22.10 0.40
N ALA A 50 -3.09 22.63 -0.08
CA ALA A 50 -4.39 22.01 0.07
C ALA A 50 -4.47 20.68 -0.72
N LYS A 51 -4.00 20.68 -1.99
CA LYS A 51 -3.91 19.45 -2.81
C LYS A 51 -3.04 18.39 -2.17
N LEU A 52 -1.89 18.76 -1.60
CA LEU A 52 -1.01 17.85 -0.90
C LEU A 52 -1.68 17.25 0.35
N THR A 53 -2.45 18.04 1.09
CA THR A 53 -3.21 17.57 2.24
C THR A 53 -4.23 16.50 1.83
N ASP A 54 -4.98 16.74 0.76
CA ASP A 54 -5.92 15.76 0.19
C ASP A 54 -5.20 14.50 -0.29
N GLN A 55 -4.05 14.66 -0.93
CA GLN A 55 -3.23 13.56 -1.42
C GLN A 55 -2.71 12.67 -0.28
N ILE A 56 -2.27 13.26 0.84
CA ILE A 56 -1.89 12.54 2.06
C ILE A 56 -3.09 11.79 2.63
N LEU A 57 -4.27 12.42 2.71
CA LEU A 57 -5.50 11.80 3.18
C LEU A 57 -5.91 10.60 2.31
N TYR A 58 -5.95 10.77 0.98
CA TYR A 58 -6.30 9.67 0.08
C TYR A 58 -5.26 8.55 0.09
N SER A 59 -3.98 8.87 0.24
CA SER A 59 -2.91 7.88 0.41
C SER A 59 -3.08 7.09 1.71
N TYR A 60 -3.45 7.75 2.80
CA TYR A 60 -3.81 7.08 4.06
C TYR A 60 -4.99 6.11 3.88
N LEU A 61 -6.08 6.55 3.27
CA LEU A 61 -7.27 5.70 3.01
C LEU A 61 -6.93 4.52 2.10
N TRP A 62 -6.08 4.72 1.10
CA TRP A 62 -5.58 3.66 0.22
C TRP A 62 -4.80 2.61 1.00
N ILE A 63 -3.91 3.01 1.92
CA ILE A 63 -3.15 2.08 2.78
C ILE A 63 -4.08 1.24 3.66
N LEU A 64 -5.12 1.85 4.24
CA LEU A 64 -6.11 1.11 5.03
C LEU A 64 -6.83 0.07 4.17
N GLY A 65 -7.29 0.46 2.99
CA GLY A 65 -7.96 -0.44 2.05
C GLY A 65 -7.05 -1.57 1.57
N LEU A 66 -5.80 -1.25 1.24
CA LEU A 66 -4.81 -2.25 0.83
C LEU A 66 -4.52 -3.25 1.95
N TYR A 67 -4.35 -2.78 3.18
CA TYR A 67 -4.13 -3.68 4.32
C TYR A 67 -5.27 -4.68 4.48
N GLU A 68 -6.53 -4.22 4.44
CA GLU A 68 -7.68 -5.10 4.58
C GLU A 68 -7.81 -6.11 3.44
N LEU A 69 -7.47 -5.70 2.21
CA LEU A 69 -7.42 -6.59 1.06
C LEU A 69 -6.36 -7.70 1.27
N VAL A 70 -5.11 -7.31 1.56
CA VAL A 70 -3.99 -8.26 1.71
C VAL A 70 -4.18 -9.15 2.95
N ARG A 71 -4.68 -8.61 4.06
CA ARG A 71 -5.01 -9.36 5.29
C ARG A 71 -6.07 -10.43 5.02
N THR A 72 -7.13 -10.06 4.30
CA THR A 72 -8.22 -11.00 3.98
C THR A 72 -7.74 -12.06 3.00
N PHE A 73 -6.92 -11.67 2.03
CA PHE A 73 -6.29 -12.59 1.09
C PHE A 73 -5.37 -13.61 1.81
N ASP A 74 -4.48 -13.14 2.70
CA ASP A 74 -3.62 -14.01 3.53
C ASP A 74 -4.44 -15.03 4.33
N LYS A 75 -5.53 -14.58 4.97
CA LYS A 75 -6.43 -15.45 5.73
C LYS A 75 -7.11 -16.52 4.83
N ARG A 76 -7.62 -16.12 3.67
CA ARG A 76 -8.29 -17.04 2.72
C ARG A 76 -7.32 -18.06 2.13
N CYS A 77 -6.11 -17.62 1.76
CA CYS A 77 -5.07 -18.54 1.26
C CYS A 77 -4.63 -19.56 2.32
N GLY A 78 -4.69 -19.21 3.60
CA GLY A 78 -4.48 -20.15 4.70
C GLY A 78 -5.54 -21.28 4.76
N SER A 79 -6.78 -20.96 4.38
CA SER A 79 -7.90 -21.92 4.33
C SER A 79 -7.93 -22.77 3.04
N LEU A 80 -7.15 -22.41 2.04
CA LEU A 80 -7.05 -23.10 0.74
C LEU A 80 -5.59 -23.49 0.48
N PRO A 81 -5.08 -24.56 1.11
CA PRO A 81 -3.65 -24.89 1.13
C PRO A 81 -3.04 -25.10 -0.26
N GLU A 82 -3.82 -25.59 -1.21
CA GLU A 82 -3.35 -25.90 -2.59
C GLU A 82 -3.39 -24.68 -3.53
N PHE A 83 -4.02 -23.58 -3.11
CA PHE A 83 -4.21 -22.42 -3.99
C PHE A 83 -2.92 -21.66 -4.30
N LEU A 84 -2.01 -21.57 -3.34
CA LEU A 84 -0.72 -20.90 -3.49
C LEU A 84 0.43 -21.79 -3.00
N SER A 85 1.56 -21.70 -3.69
CA SER A 85 2.81 -22.29 -3.21
C SER A 85 3.24 -21.71 -1.85
N VAL A 86 4.03 -22.46 -1.10
CA VAL A 86 4.59 -22.04 0.19
C VAL A 86 5.36 -20.72 0.04
N VAL A 87 6.07 -20.54 -1.08
CA VAL A 87 6.84 -19.34 -1.39
C VAL A 87 5.91 -18.13 -1.54
N LEU A 88 4.84 -18.26 -2.32
CA LEU A 88 3.87 -17.16 -2.52
C LEU A 88 3.13 -16.80 -1.23
N LYS A 89 2.76 -17.78 -0.42
CA LYS A 89 2.18 -17.53 0.92
C LYS A 89 3.13 -16.73 1.81
N SER A 90 4.42 -17.06 1.78
CA SER A 90 5.43 -16.31 2.54
C SER A 90 5.55 -14.87 2.05
N LYS A 91 5.51 -14.62 0.73
CA LYS A 91 5.54 -13.27 0.14
C LYS A 91 4.29 -12.46 0.52
N VAL A 92 3.10 -13.06 0.46
CA VAL A 92 1.85 -12.39 0.91
C VAL A 92 1.95 -11.98 2.37
N LYS A 93 2.46 -12.87 3.23
CA LYS A 93 2.65 -12.58 4.65
C LYS A 93 3.69 -11.48 4.89
N ALA A 94 4.78 -11.47 4.13
CA ALA A 94 5.81 -10.42 4.22
C ALA A 94 5.24 -9.05 3.82
N LEU A 95 4.52 -8.99 2.69
CA LEU A 95 3.84 -7.76 2.25
C LEU A 95 2.83 -7.28 3.31
N LYS A 96 1.98 -8.18 3.84
CA LYS A 96 1.05 -7.83 4.92
C LYS A 96 1.76 -7.18 6.10
N HIS A 97 2.90 -7.72 6.55
CA HIS A 97 3.64 -7.17 7.68
C HIS A 97 4.28 -5.81 7.35
N LYS A 98 4.73 -5.60 6.11
CA LYS A 98 5.25 -4.30 5.68
C LYS A 98 4.14 -3.24 5.70
N ILE A 99 2.95 -3.56 5.18
CA ILE A 99 1.79 -2.66 5.22
C ILE A 99 1.36 -2.42 6.66
N GLU A 100 1.32 -3.45 7.49
CA GLU A 100 0.95 -3.38 8.91
C GLU A 100 1.85 -2.44 9.70
N ARG A 101 3.16 -2.44 9.42
CA ARG A 101 4.13 -1.53 10.05
C ARG A 101 3.78 -0.07 9.88
N LEU A 102 3.20 0.31 8.73
CA LEU A 102 2.73 1.66 8.45
C LEU A 102 1.28 1.88 8.93
N ARG A 103 0.39 0.91 8.69
CA ARG A 103 -1.03 1.02 9.00
C ARG A 103 -1.31 1.20 10.49
N ILE A 104 -0.56 0.50 11.36
CA ILE A 104 -0.81 0.56 12.82
C ILE A 104 -0.56 1.97 13.36
N PRO A 105 0.62 2.60 13.18
CA PRO A 105 0.83 3.97 13.65
C PRO A 105 -0.08 5.01 12.99
N LEU A 106 -0.52 4.78 11.75
CA LEU A 106 -1.49 5.66 11.09
C LEU A 106 -2.90 5.57 11.68
N ALA A 107 -3.37 4.37 12.04
CA ALA A 107 -4.76 4.15 12.43
C ALA A 107 -4.97 4.10 13.93
N LYS A 108 -3.95 3.73 14.71
CA LYS A 108 -4.07 3.51 16.16
C LYS A 108 -3.16 4.39 17.00
N MET A 109 -2.23 5.14 16.38
CA MET A 109 -1.25 5.96 17.07
C MET A 109 -0.38 5.14 18.04
N GLU A 110 -0.02 3.94 17.65
CA GLU A 110 0.89 3.04 18.37
C GLU A 110 1.79 2.31 17.36
N PRO A 111 3.01 1.90 17.71
CA PRO A 111 3.85 1.12 16.81
C PRO A 111 3.26 -0.28 16.59
N SER A 112 3.57 -0.91 15.46
CA SER A 112 3.19 -2.30 15.25
C SER A 112 3.93 -3.20 16.25
N GLU A 113 3.30 -4.31 16.70
CA GLU A 113 3.85 -5.17 17.75
C GLU A 113 5.28 -5.67 17.44
N ARG A 114 5.57 -5.96 16.17
CA ARG A 114 6.89 -6.40 15.71
C ARG A 114 7.97 -5.33 15.79
N HIS A 115 7.56 -4.06 15.83
CA HIS A 115 8.44 -2.89 15.80
C HIS A 115 8.26 -1.99 17.03
N LYS A 116 7.65 -2.52 18.09
CA LYS A 116 7.27 -1.77 19.29
C LYS A 116 8.44 -1.03 19.95
N ASN A 117 9.64 -1.59 19.85
CA ASN A 117 10.83 -1.02 20.50
C ASN A 117 11.65 -0.12 19.54
N THR A 118 11.31 -0.04 18.29
CA THR A 118 12.11 0.67 17.27
C THR A 118 11.35 1.78 16.57
N ASP A 119 10.04 1.63 16.45
CA ASP A 119 9.21 2.54 15.65
C ASP A 119 8.52 3.60 16.52
N TYR A 120 8.22 4.71 15.88
CA TYR A 120 7.46 5.79 16.50
C TYR A 120 5.99 5.37 16.70
N PRO A 121 5.30 5.93 17.72
CA PRO A 121 3.87 5.67 17.91
C PRO A 121 3.01 6.27 16.78
N ILE A 122 3.52 7.30 16.11
CA ILE A 122 2.84 8.00 15.01
C ILE A 122 3.73 7.96 13.78
N ALA A 123 3.18 7.61 12.62
CA ALA A 123 3.87 7.74 11.35
C ALA A 123 3.79 9.19 10.86
N TYR A 124 4.92 9.87 10.74
CA TYR A 124 4.97 11.27 10.32
C TYR A 124 4.92 11.40 8.79
N PRO A 125 3.98 12.19 8.23
CA PRO A 125 3.92 12.42 6.80
C PRO A 125 5.24 13.03 6.28
N ALA A 126 5.69 12.56 5.14
CA ALA A 126 6.88 13.02 4.43
C ALA A 126 6.65 12.97 2.92
N ILE A 127 7.47 13.67 2.17
CA ILE A 127 7.47 13.63 0.71
C ILE A 127 8.83 13.13 0.25
N HIS A 128 8.85 11.99 -0.43
CA HIS A 128 10.04 11.53 -1.13
C HIS A 128 10.10 12.18 -2.51
N LYS A 129 11.27 12.69 -2.89
CA LYS A 129 11.45 13.49 -4.13
C LYS A 129 11.06 12.76 -5.43
N GLU A 130 11.09 11.42 -5.44
CA GLU A 130 10.78 10.59 -6.61
C GLU A 130 9.54 9.71 -6.42
N LEU A 131 9.24 9.34 -5.17
CA LEU A 131 8.17 8.39 -4.84
C LEU A 131 6.89 9.07 -4.30
N GLY A 132 6.94 10.39 -4.09
CA GLY A 132 5.79 11.14 -3.58
C GLY A 132 5.51 10.90 -2.11
N VAL A 133 4.23 10.73 -1.76
CA VAL A 133 3.79 10.60 -0.36
C VAL A 133 4.41 9.36 0.31
N SER A 134 5.03 9.62 1.45
CA SER A 134 5.67 8.62 2.30
C SER A 134 5.45 8.95 3.77
N TRP A 135 5.85 8.05 4.66
CA TRP A 135 5.77 8.26 6.12
C TRP A 135 7.03 7.78 6.79
N GLN A 136 7.53 8.60 7.70
CA GLN A 136 8.59 8.20 8.61
C GLN A 136 7.99 7.40 9.76
N VAL A 137 8.38 6.15 9.89
CA VAL A 137 7.92 5.22 10.95
C VAL A 137 8.93 5.05 12.06
N ALA A 138 10.22 5.29 11.79
CA ALA A 138 11.31 5.27 12.78
C ALA A 138 12.42 6.22 12.33
N LYS A 139 13.49 6.35 13.15
CA LYS A 139 14.68 7.13 12.77
C LYS A 139 15.22 6.60 11.44
N ASP A 140 15.29 7.47 10.44
CA ASP A 140 15.82 7.22 9.09
C ASP A 140 15.10 6.09 8.31
N ILE A 141 13.89 5.68 8.77
CA ILE A 141 13.09 4.65 8.10
C ILE A 141 11.79 5.27 7.59
N TYR A 142 11.66 5.26 6.27
CA TYR A 142 10.50 5.76 5.55
C TYR A 142 9.83 4.63 4.79
N ILE A 143 8.50 4.66 4.71
CA ILE A 143 7.69 3.75 3.88
C ILE A 143 6.90 4.61 2.91
N SER A 144 7.14 4.43 1.63
CA SER A 144 6.43 5.12 0.57
C SER A 144 5.16 4.35 0.18
N ARG A 145 4.08 5.09 -0.10
CA ARG A 145 2.88 4.51 -0.70
C ARG A 145 3.22 3.83 -2.04
N ARG A 146 4.07 4.46 -2.85
CA ARG A 146 4.46 3.94 -4.16
C ARG A 146 5.18 2.60 -4.07
N GLU A 147 6.11 2.42 -3.12
CA GLU A 147 6.78 1.13 -2.91
C GLU A 147 5.78 0.03 -2.54
N LEU A 148 4.80 0.32 -1.67
CA LEU A 148 3.75 -0.65 -1.31
C LEU A 148 2.87 -1.00 -2.52
N SER A 149 2.59 -0.03 -3.39
CA SER A 149 1.86 -0.24 -4.64
C SER A 149 2.62 -1.16 -5.59
N ASP A 150 3.87 -0.85 -5.88
CA ASP A 150 4.70 -1.60 -6.82
C ASP A 150 4.94 -3.04 -6.32
N GLU A 151 5.20 -3.24 -5.02
CA GLU A 151 5.33 -4.58 -4.42
C GLU A 151 4.03 -5.37 -4.49
N THR A 152 2.89 -4.72 -4.23
CA THR A 152 1.57 -5.37 -4.32
C THR A 152 1.25 -5.80 -5.73
N LEU A 153 1.47 -4.92 -6.71
CA LEU A 153 1.24 -5.21 -8.12
C LEU A 153 2.10 -6.40 -8.57
N SER A 154 3.41 -6.34 -8.29
CA SER A 154 4.35 -7.40 -8.64
C SER A 154 3.95 -8.76 -8.05
N LEU A 155 3.56 -8.79 -6.77
CA LEU A 155 3.12 -10.01 -6.11
C LEU A 155 1.83 -10.56 -6.74
N PHE A 156 0.86 -9.72 -7.04
CA PHE A 156 -0.40 -10.15 -7.66
C PHE A 156 -0.21 -10.62 -9.10
N GLU A 157 0.72 -10.04 -9.85
CA GLU A 157 1.10 -10.52 -11.18
C GLU A 157 1.76 -11.89 -11.11
N GLU A 158 2.66 -12.12 -10.15
CA GLU A 158 3.28 -13.43 -9.92
C GLU A 158 2.25 -14.50 -9.55
N ILE A 159 1.29 -14.16 -8.68
CA ILE A 159 0.17 -15.07 -8.32
C ILE A 159 -0.67 -15.42 -9.55
N ASN A 160 -0.99 -14.42 -10.38
CA ASN A 160 -1.75 -14.62 -11.59
C ASN A 160 -1.01 -15.54 -12.58
N GLY A 161 0.28 -15.35 -12.78
CA GLY A 161 1.13 -16.17 -13.62
C GLY A 161 1.23 -17.64 -13.16
N SER A 162 1.32 -17.84 -11.83
CA SER A 162 1.43 -19.17 -11.24
C SER A 162 0.11 -19.98 -11.27
N SER A 163 -1.04 -19.30 -11.38
CA SER A 163 -2.36 -19.97 -11.40
C SER A 163 -2.79 -20.39 -12.81
N LEU A 164 -2.03 -20.05 -13.83
CA LEU A 164 -2.27 -20.39 -15.23
C LEU A 164 -1.38 -21.56 -15.74
N ALA A 165 -0.48 -22.04 -14.92
CA ALA A 165 0.40 -23.18 -15.16
C ALA A 165 -0.12 -24.43 -14.45
#